data_5f69e524a02b3faa78833d823b9dfc30
#
_entry.id   5f69e524a02b3faa78833d823b9dfc30
#
_cell.length_a   1.000
_cell.length_b   1.000
_cell.length_c   1.000
_cell.angle_alpha   90.00
_cell.angle_beta   90.00
_cell.angle_gamma   90.00
#
_symmetry.space_group_name_H-M   'P 1'
#
loop_
_entity.id
_entity.type
_entity.pdbx_description
1 polymer ?
#
loop_
_entity_poly.entity_id
_entity_poly.type
_entity_poly.pdbx_seq_one_letter_code
_entity_poly.pdbx_strand_id
1 'polypeptide(L)'
;MPLRHIDAFHEWIRRESPSQAARSVARTFIVEIGDEPWRAPSVPIAELSNQPEYEIRTAALPVVGEDDVHIWYLHDYATSQVDLMAVTNR
;
A
#
# COMPACT_ATOMS: atom_id res chain seq x y z
N MET A 1 -6.37 14.60 -6.33
CA MET A 1 -5.75 13.67 -5.37
C MET A 1 -5.77 12.25 -5.92
N PRO A 2 -4.61 11.67 -6.28
CA PRO A 2 -4.59 10.33 -6.86
C PRO A 2 -4.91 9.21 -5.88
N LEU A 3 -4.57 9.40 -4.59
CA LEU A 3 -4.84 8.39 -3.57
C LEU A 3 -6.27 8.48 -3.07
N ARG A 4 -6.94 7.35 -2.97
CA ARG A 4 -8.30 7.27 -2.43
C ARG A 4 -8.49 5.91 -1.75
N HIS A 5 -9.61 5.77 -1.00
CA HIS A 5 -9.97 4.53 -0.33
C HIS A 5 -8.89 4.06 0.66
N ILE A 6 -8.52 4.96 1.58
CA ILE A 6 -7.51 4.65 2.59
C ILE A 6 -8.08 3.87 3.79
N ASP A 7 -9.30 3.36 3.66
CA ASP A 7 -9.97 2.63 4.74
C ASP A 7 -9.16 1.41 5.19
N ALA A 8 -8.42 0.78 4.28
CA ALA A 8 -7.59 -0.37 4.61
C ALA A 8 -6.52 -0.01 5.66
N PHE A 9 -6.00 1.22 5.63
CA PHE A 9 -5.03 1.69 6.62
C PHE A 9 -5.68 1.79 8.01
N HIS A 10 -6.86 2.41 8.08
CA HIS A 10 -7.59 2.55 9.35
C HIS A 10 -8.05 1.20 9.88
N GLU A 11 -8.47 0.31 8.99
CA GLU A 11 -8.87 -1.06 9.32
C GLU A 11 -7.72 -1.82 9.96
N TRP A 12 -6.52 -1.70 9.38
CA TRP A 12 -5.32 -2.31 9.91
C TRP A 12 -5.02 -1.82 11.34
N ILE A 13 -5.09 -0.49 11.55
CA ILE A 13 -4.83 0.09 12.87
C ILE A 13 -5.79 -0.48 13.93
N ARG A 14 -7.07 -0.60 13.58
CA ARG A 14 -8.07 -1.15 14.49
C ARG A 14 -7.86 -2.63 14.75
N ARG A 15 -7.57 -3.40 13.70
CA ARG A 15 -7.50 -4.85 13.79
C ARG A 15 -6.23 -5.35 14.48
N GLU A 16 -5.10 -4.75 14.16
CA GLU A 16 -3.80 -5.26 14.60
C GLU A 16 -3.11 -4.38 15.64
N SER A 17 -3.61 -3.19 15.90
CA SER A 17 -3.04 -2.23 16.84
C SER A 17 -1.52 -2.08 16.65
N PRO A 18 -1.05 -1.73 15.44
CA PRO A 18 0.38 -1.68 15.16
C PRO A 18 1.08 -0.61 16.00
N SER A 19 2.41 -0.76 16.10
CA SER A 19 3.25 0.20 16.81
C SER A 19 3.24 1.57 16.09
N GLN A 20 3.69 2.60 16.83
CA GLN A 20 3.88 3.93 16.24
C GLN A 20 4.84 3.88 15.06
N ALA A 21 5.93 3.10 15.19
CA ALA A 21 6.93 2.96 14.13
C ALA A 21 6.31 2.34 12.87
N ALA A 22 5.53 1.26 13.03
CA ALA A 22 4.87 0.60 11.91
C ALA A 22 3.87 1.55 11.23
N ARG A 23 3.09 2.28 12.01
CA ARG A 23 2.14 3.26 11.47
C ARG A 23 2.83 4.35 10.67
N SER A 24 3.95 4.87 11.18
CA SER A 24 4.70 5.94 10.51
C SER A 24 5.28 5.47 9.19
N VAL A 25 5.85 4.26 9.17
CA VAL A 25 6.40 3.68 7.94
C VAL A 25 5.30 3.51 6.89
N ALA A 26 4.17 2.94 7.29
CA ALA A 26 3.04 2.71 6.39
C ALA A 26 2.48 4.03 5.87
N ARG A 27 2.26 5.01 6.75
CA ARG A 27 1.71 6.31 6.36
C ARG A 27 2.58 7.01 5.33
N THR A 28 3.90 7.03 5.57
CA THR A 28 4.85 7.67 4.67
C THR A 28 4.77 7.04 3.29
N PHE A 29 4.80 5.71 3.22
CA PHE A 29 4.73 5.01 1.94
C PHE A 29 3.39 5.25 1.24
N ILE A 30 2.28 5.19 1.97
CA ILE A 30 0.94 5.41 1.40
C ILE A 30 0.83 6.81 0.78
N VAL A 31 1.37 7.82 1.44
CA VAL A 31 1.39 9.18 0.88
C VAL A 31 2.24 9.22 -0.38
N GLU A 32 3.39 8.58 -0.37
CA GLU A 32 4.31 8.60 -1.50
C GLU A 32 3.74 7.89 -2.74
N ILE A 33 3.05 6.76 -2.58
CA ILE A 33 2.47 6.07 -3.73
C ILE A 33 1.29 6.83 -4.32
N GLY A 34 0.70 7.76 -3.59
CA GLY A 34 -0.30 8.66 -4.15
C GLY A 34 0.26 9.50 -5.29
N ASP A 35 1.54 9.87 -5.20
CA ASP A 35 2.23 10.64 -6.23
C ASP A 35 3.03 9.74 -7.19
N GLU A 36 3.63 8.66 -6.67
CA GLU A 36 4.45 7.74 -7.44
C GLU A 36 4.00 6.30 -7.19
N PRO A 37 2.96 5.82 -7.88
CA PRO A 37 2.41 4.48 -7.62
C PRO A 37 3.41 3.34 -7.83
N TRP A 38 4.45 3.56 -8.64
CA TRP A 38 5.50 2.59 -8.95
C TRP A 38 6.68 2.66 -7.98
N ARG A 39 6.57 3.42 -6.90
CA ARG A 39 7.68 3.68 -5.98
C ARG A 39 8.21 2.39 -5.35
N ALA A 40 9.54 2.27 -5.32
CA ALA A 40 10.19 1.15 -4.64
C ALA A 40 9.91 1.22 -3.13
N PRO A 41 9.77 0.10 -2.41
CA PRO A 41 10.04 -1.27 -2.86
C PRO A 41 8.84 -2.00 -3.48
N SER A 42 7.85 -1.31 -4.00
CA SER A 42 6.69 -1.97 -4.58
C SER A 42 7.03 -2.71 -5.87
N VAL A 43 6.34 -3.84 -6.06
CA VAL A 43 6.46 -4.64 -7.28
C VAL A 43 5.06 -5.02 -7.77
N PRO A 44 4.84 -5.15 -9.08
CA PRO A 44 3.55 -5.57 -9.59
C PRO A 44 3.30 -7.06 -9.32
N ILE A 45 2.02 -7.40 -9.12
CA ILE A 45 1.59 -8.79 -9.00
C ILE A 45 0.93 -9.17 -10.32
N ALA A 46 1.71 -9.77 -11.23
CA ALA A 46 1.26 -10.05 -12.59
C ALA A 46 0.00 -10.93 -12.64
N GLU A 47 -0.11 -11.89 -11.73
CA GLU A 47 -1.24 -12.82 -11.69
C GLU A 47 -2.57 -12.12 -11.39
N LEU A 48 -2.52 -10.96 -10.74
CA LEU A 48 -3.71 -10.20 -10.37
C LEU A 48 -3.95 -9.00 -11.29
N SER A 49 -2.95 -8.65 -12.08
CA SER A 49 -2.99 -7.47 -12.96
C SER A 49 -3.35 -7.89 -14.38
N ASN A 50 -4.56 -8.43 -14.55
CA ASN A 50 -4.98 -9.01 -15.83
C ASN A 50 -5.74 -8.04 -16.73
N GLN A 51 -5.82 -6.76 -16.36
CA GLN A 51 -6.47 -5.72 -17.15
C GLN A 51 -5.42 -4.71 -17.62
N PRO A 52 -5.49 -4.21 -18.87
CA PRO A 52 -4.49 -3.28 -19.35
C PRO A 52 -4.56 -1.89 -18.68
N GLU A 53 -5.69 -1.52 -18.11
CA GLU A 53 -5.91 -0.21 -17.51
C GLU A 53 -5.47 -0.11 -16.05
N TYR A 54 -5.09 -1.21 -15.40
CA TYR A 54 -4.60 -1.14 -14.02
C TYR A 54 -3.60 -2.26 -13.71
N GLU A 55 -2.88 -2.08 -12.62
CA GLU A 55 -2.06 -3.15 -12.06
C GLU A 55 -2.21 -3.16 -10.54
N ILE A 56 -2.08 -4.33 -9.96
CA ILE A 56 -2.04 -4.52 -8.52
C ILE A 56 -0.59 -4.66 -8.10
N ARG A 57 -0.19 -3.88 -7.10
CA ARG A 57 1.18 -3.86 -6.61
C ARG A 57 1.21 -4.20 -5.12
N THR A 58 2.35 -4.71 -4.69
CA THR A 58 2.58 -5.00 -3.27
C THR A 58 3.94 -4.46 -2.85
N ALA A 59 4.07 -4.14 -1.57
CA ALA A 59 5.34 -3.71 -0.98
C ALA A 59 5.49 -4.30 0.40
N ALA A 60 6.74 -4.68 0.75
CA ALA A 60 7.11 -5.08 2.09
C ALA A 60 8.01 -4.00 2.66
N LEU A 61 7.58 -3.34 3.73
CA LEU A 61 8.27 -2.20 4.31
C LEU A 61 8.93 -2.63 5.63
N PRO A 62 10.26 -2.57 5.71
CA PRO A 62 10.94 -2.97 6.94
C PRO A 62 10.67 -1.98 8.09
N VAL A 63 10.50 -2.54 9.28
CA VAL A 63 10.33 -1.78 10.53
C VAL A 63 11.34 -2.34 11.51
N VAL A 64 12.19 -1.49 12.05
CA VAL A 64 13.26 -1.91 12.94
C VAL A 64 12.72 -2.64 14.17
N GLY A 65 13.17 -3.89 14.36
CA GLY A 65 12.78 -4.70 15.53
C GLY A 65 11.39 -5.30 15.45
N GLU A 66 10.73 -5.23 14.31
CA GLU A 66 9.35 -5.71 14.14
C GLU A 66 9.21 -6.42 12.79
N ASP A 67 8.06 -7.06 12.58
CA ASP A 67 7.72 -7.64 11.30
C ASP A 67 7.49 -6.54 10.26
N ASP A 68 7.79 -6.85 9.00
CA ASP A 68 7.55 -5.92 7.90
C ASP A 68 6.07 -5.55 7.80
N VAL A 69 5.81 -4.33 7.36
CA VAL A 69 4.46 -3.92 6.97
C VAL A 69 4.26 -4.30 5.51
N HIS A 70 3.20 -5.06 5.23
CA HIS A 70 2.86 -5.46 3.88
C HIS A 70 1.67 -4.64 3.39
N ILE A 71 1.80 -4.05 2.20
CA ILE A 71 0.77 -3.21 1.61
C ILE A 71 0.44 -3.73 0.22
N TRP A 72 -0.85 -3.79 -0.11
CA TRP A 72 -1.36 -4.11 -1.45
C TRP A 72 -2.22 -2.95 -1.93
N TYR A 73 -2.02 -2.53 -3.17
CA TYR A 73 -2.80 -1.44 -3.74
C TYR A 73 -2.98 -1.61 -5.24
N LEU A 74 -4.01 -0.96 -5.76
CA LEU A 74 -4.32 -0.95 -7.18
C LEU A 74 -3.93 0.40 -7.75
N HIS A 75 -3.18 0.38 -8.85
CA HIS A 75 -2.85 1.58 -9.61
C HIS A 75 -3.67 1.58 -10.90
N ASP A 76 -4.57 2.54 -11.03
CA ASP A 76 -5.43 2.72 -12.20
C ASP A 76 -4.76 3.70 -13.15
N TYR A 77 -4.28 3.19 -14.28
CA TYR A 77 -3.56 4.01 -15.26
C TYR A 77 -4.46 5.05 -15.94
N ALA A 78 -5.74 4.71 -16.13
CA ALA A 78 -6.66 5.60 -16.82
C ALA A 78 -6.93 6.90 -16.03
N THR A 79 -7.01 6.79 -14.72
CA THR A 79 -7.33 7.91 -13.84
C THR A 79 -6.15 8.41 -13.04
N SER A 80 -5.03 7.70 -13.09
CA SER A 80 -3.83 7.94 -12.25
C SER A 80 -4.14 7.87 -10.77
N GLN A 81 -5.17 7.09 -10.40
CA GLN A 81 -5.58 6.94 -9.01
C GLN A 81 -4.98 5.68 -8.38
N VAL A 82 -4.81 5.74 -7.07
CA VAL A 82 -4.32 4.62 -6.28
C VAL A 82 -5.36 4.26 -5.24
N ASP A 83 -5.78 3.00 -5.24
CA ASP A 83 -6.72 2.46 -4.26
C ASP A 83 -5.98 1.51 -3.33
N LEU A 84 -5.94 1.85 -2.04
CA LEU A 84 -5.32 1.00 -1.04
C LEU A 84 -6.22 -0.21 -0.78
N MET A 85 -5.69 -1.42 -0.95
CA MET A 85 -6.48 -2.64 -0.86
C MET A 85 -6.35 -3.32 0.50
N ALA A 86 -5.13 -3.42 1.02
CA ALA A 86 -4.88 -4.11 2.28
C ALA A 86 -3.57 -3.65 2.92
N VAL A 87 -3.54 -3.64 4.24
CA VAL A 87 -2.34 -3.39 5.03
C VAL A 87 -2.31 -4.41 6.16
N THR A 88 -1.15 -5.01 6.39
CA THR A 88 -0.95 -5.91 7.52
C THR A 88 0.51 -5.98 7.89
N ASN A 89 0.82 -6.30 9.16
CA ASN A 89 2.18 -6.58 9.59
C ASN A 89 2.25 -7.87 10.41
N ARG A 90 1.38 -8.81 10.06
CA ARG A 90 1.35 -10.15 10.67
C ARG A 90 1.36 -11.23 9.62
#